data_b97fd4ab83350669fa88775d4468040c
#
_entry.id   b97fd4ab83350669fa88775d4468040c
#
_cell.length_a   1.000
_cell.length_b   1.000
_cell.length_c   1.000
_cell.angle_alpha   90.00
_cell.angle_beta   90.00
_cell.angle_gamma   90.00
#
_symmetry.space_group_name_H-M   'P 1'
#
loop_
_entity.id
_entity.type
_entity.pdbx_description
1 polymer ?
#
loop_
_entity_poly.entity_id
_entity_poly.type
_entity_poly.pdbx_seq_one_letter_code
_entity_poly.pdbx_strand_id
1 'polypeptide(L)'
;MKKVLVAGAALMVAGGMYAATASAAAVEPGVKITGDARVRLFYQNDNYGDFGNIDEDESNTDMDSRVRLNITGTAAGGAYAKARIRMYEGYATDIDNDPSTSSLDNSNIWVDIAHVGIPFNDNFTLEAGKYRSTYGPLGTTYNFFYDDVHLSGLRGIIKFNDVTINPFIEWVEESQTYSSSNINKIKDNDAMRYGAHIKGQLNKDWAVGGMLGYQSDEREEDNFVPNYQNEGFFGSIYTNGKVNAFGFVAELAANDGNLNNFNSWEDDADAVTGPDLIGSDDTGFGGYMFPNYQIDKLNIGLNLGFTDGGFQPDRAFGFVMLGSSDNSRISAARIGDTGDWFWGGLVANYAINESLKLTGNLVYAEVDAWDSEGPDGDGPDTRSGALGAALDSAWELSAVLQYTISKGADVYFSAGYLAPEFEDSTLEDDGAFGALTRFELKF
;
A
#
# COMPACT_ATOMS: atom_id res chain seq x y z
N MET A 1 14.84 -5.63 24.31
CA MET A 1 14.09 -6.21 23.19
C MET A 1 14.52 -7.60 22.77
N LYS A 2 15.80 -7.96 22.60
CA LYS A 2 16.21 -9.36 22.26
C LYS A 2 15.51 -10.43 23.10
N LYS A 3 15.20 -10.16 24.36
CA LYS A 3 14.46 -11.09 25.24
C LYS A 3 12.99 -11.26 24.86
N VAL A 4 12.36 -10.22 24.32
CA VAL A 4 10.96 -10.27 23.84
C VAL A 4 10.88 -10.99 22.51
N LEU A 5 11.86 -10.76 21.62
CA LEU A 5 11.99 -11.43 20.33
C LEU A 5 12.18 -12.94 20.50
N VAL A 6 13.09 -13.33 21.38
CA VAL A 6 13.33 -14.75 21.71
C VAL A 6 12.10 -15.36 22.40
N ALA A 7 11.43 -14.61 23.28
CA ALA A 7 10.21 -15.09 23.92
C ALA A 7 9.04 -15.20 22.93
N GLY A 8 8.87 -14.23 22.01
CA GLY A 8 7.84 -14.28 20.97
C GLY A 8 8.06 -15.43 19.99
N ALA A 9 9.28 -15.59 19.49
CA ALA A 9 9.65 -16.73 18.63
C ALA A 9 9.52 -18.06 19.37
N ALA A 10 9.94 -18.12 20.64
CA ALA A 10 9.78 -19.30 21.48
C ALA A 10 8.30 -19.63 21.74
N LEU A 11 7.43 -18.62 21.92
CA LEU A 11 6.00 -18.80 22.11
C LEU A 11 5.33 -19.32 20.85
N MET A 12 5.73 -18.81 19.67
CA MET A 12 5.24 -19.29 18.37
C MET A 12 5.67 -20.74 18.12
N VAL A 13 6.92 -21.07 18.40
CA VAL A 13 7.46 -22.44 18.23
C VAL A 13 6.85 -23.38 19.27
N ALA A 14 6.74 -22.99 20.52
CA ALA A 14 6.15 -23.80 21.58
C ALA A 14 4.65 -24.01 21.38
N GLY A 15 3.91 -22.99 20.94
CA GLY A 15 2.50 -23.11 20.56
C GLY A 15 2.29 -24.08 19.40
N GLY A 16 3.21 -24.06 18.40
CA GLY A 16 3.22 -25.01 17.29
C GLY A 16 3.55 -26.46 17.69
N MET A 17 4.49 -26.65 18.61
CA MET A 17 4.90 -28.00 19.06
C MET A 17 3.83 -28.73 19.86
N TYR A 18 2.99 -28.01 20.63
CA TYR A 18 1.90 -28.65 21.39
C TYR A 18 0.77 -29.18 20.49
N ALA A 19 0.69 -28.72 19.23
CA ALA A 19 -0.28 -29.19 18.26
C ALA A 19 0.23 -30.33 17.36
N ALA A 20 1.47 -30.79 17.57
CA ALA A 20 2.19 -31.68 16.63
C ALA A 20 1.87 -33.17 16.83
N THR A 21 0.68 -33.60 16.44
CA THR A 21 0.41 -35.03 16.20
C THR A 21 -0.36 -35.33 14.92
N ALA A 22 -0.61 -34.34 14.07
CA ALA A 22 -1.17 -34.60 12.73
C ALA A 22 -0.01 -34.60 11.72
N SER A 23 0.21 -35.71 11.07
CA SER A 23 1.13 -35.78 9.92
C SER A 23 0.53 -34.94 8.79
N ALA A 24 1.24 -33.90 8.36
CA ALA A 24 0.87 -33.15 7.16
C ALA A 24 0.66 -34.15 6.00
N ALA A 25 -0.41 -33.98 5.26
CA ALA A 25 -0.68 -34.79 4.09
C ALA A 25 0.53 -34.70 3.14
N ALA A 26 0.96 -35.87 2.58
CA ALA A 26 2.09 -35.87 1.67
C ALA A 26 1.77 -35.00 0.45
N VAL A 27 2.53 -33.93 0.29
CA VAL A 27 2.43 -33.01 -0.84
C VAL A 27 3.48 -33.44 -1.88
N GLU A 28 3.11 -33.51 -3.14
CA GLU A 28 4.10 -33.79 -4.19
C GLU A 28 5.11 -32.63 -4.27
N PRO A 29 6.42 -32.94 -4.18
CA PRO A 29 7.43 -31.92 -4.34
C PRO A 29 7.41 -31.34 -5.76
N GLY A 30 7.64 -30.06 -5.89
CA GLY A 30 7.60 -29.42 -7.19
C GLY A 30 8.03 -27.97 -7.17
N VAL A 31 8.19 -27.42 -8.36
CA VAL A 31 8.43 -25.99 -8.58
C VAL A 31 7.31 -25.47 -9.46
N LYS A 32 6.68 -24.39 -8.99
CA LYS A 32 5.68 -23.64 -9.74
C LYS A 32 6.26 -22.25 -10.07
N ILE A 33 6.19 -21.89 -11.35
CA ILE A 33 6.54 -20.55 -11.82
C ILE A 33 5.28 -19.91 -12.38
N THR A 34 4.99 -18.69 -11.94
CA THR A 34 3.93 -17.83 -12.46
C THR A 34 4.50 -16.43 -12.60
N GLY A 35 3.79 -15.56 -13.26
CA GLY A 35 4.28 -14.19 -13.39
C GLY A 35 3.23 -13.25 -13.93
N ASP A 36 3.61 -12.00 -13.97
CA ASP A 36 2.88 -10.94 -14.65
C ASP A 36 3.86 -10.00 -15.37
N ALA A 37 3.37 -9.42 -16.44
CA ALA A 37 4.03 -8.35 -17.16
C ALA A 37 3.03 -7.20 -17.32
N ARG A 38 3.48 -5.97 -17.12
CA ARG A 38 2.68 -4.75 -17.25
C ARG A 38 3.47 -3.73 -18.09
N VAL A 39 2.78 -3.07 -18.99
CA VAL A 39 3.27 -1.86 -19.68
C VAL A 39 2.18 -0.81 -19.53
N ARG A 40 2.56 0.39 -19.11
CA ARG A 40 1.68 1.55 -19.04
C ARG A 40 2.19 2.65 -19.97
N LEU A 41 1.27 3.22 -20.73
CA LEU A 41 1.46 4.44 -21.51
C LEU A 41 0.55 5.47 -20.90
N PHE A 42 1.06 6.61 -20.49
CA PHE A 42 0.27 7.61 -19.81
C PHE A 42 0.52 9.01 -20.34
N TYR A 43 -0.49 9.82 -20.21
CA TYR A 43 -0.48 11.25 -20.42
C TYR A 43 -1.11 11.91 -19.21
N GLN A 44 -0.45 12.90 -18.68
CA GLN A 44 -0.94 13.72 -17.59
C GLN A 44 -0.73 15.18 -17.99
N ASN A 45 -1.76 15.98 -17.79
CA ASN A 45 -1.69 17.42 -17.82
C ASN A 45 -2.16 17.89 -16.45
N ASP A 46 -1.23 18.25 -15.62
CA ASP A 46 -1.47 18.89 -14.35
C ASP A 46 -0.58 20.14 -14.29
N ASN A 47 -1.18 21.24 -14.00
CA ASN A 47 -0.48 22.51 -13.80
C ASN A 47 0.16 22.55 -12.41
N TYR A 48 0.31 21.39 -11.75
CA TYR A 48 0.61 21.27 -10.33
C TYR A 48 1.98 20.67 -10.05
N GLY A 49 2.70 20.26 -11.06
CA GLY A 49 3.94 19.48 -10.91
C GLY A 49 5.15 20.26 -10.39
N ASP A 50 5.13 21.60 -10.43
CA ASP A 50 6.30 22.38 -10.02
C ASP A 50 5.90 23.61 -9.22
N PHE A 51 5.98 23.53 -7.89
CA PHE A 51 5.72 24.60 -6.93
C PHE A 51 6.57 25.88 -7.12
N GLY A 52 7.35 25.96 -8.14
CA GLY A 52 8.17 27.14 -8.44
C GLY A 52 7.81 27.86 -9.73
N ASN A 53 6.98 27.31 -10.59
CA ASN A 53 6.64 27.88 -11.89
C ASN A 53 5.15 27.80 -12.17
N ILE A 54 4.43 28.79 -11.69
CA ILE A 54 2.97 28.93 -11.80
C ILE A 54 2.51 29.26 -13.24
N ASP A 55 3.41 29.35 -14.20
CA ASP A 55 3.14 29.98 -15.51
C ASP A 55 3.21 29.03 -16.73
N GLU A 56 3.43 27.74 -16.58
CA GLU A 56 3.55 26.83 -17.73
C GLU A 56 2.65 25.61 -17.59
N ASP A 57 1.70 25.45 -18.55
CA ASP A 57 0.95 24.21 -18.79
C ASP A 57 1.92 23.05 -19.05
N GLU A 58 2.33 22.33 -18.04
CA GLU A 58 3.18 21.16 -18.19
C GLU A 58 2.34 19.91 -18.48
N SER A 59 2.71 19.21 -19.51
CA SER A 59 2.13 17.90 -19.80
C SER A 59 3.22 16.86 -19.85
N ASN A 60 2.99 15.74 -19.21
CA ASN A 60 3.90 14.61 -19.21
C ASN A 60 3.30 13.45 -20.02
N THR A 61 4.12 12.87 -20.91
CA THR A 61 3.78 11.67 -21.66
C THR A 61 4.92 10.69 -21.53
N ASP A 62 4.67 9.53 -20.94
CA ASP A 62 5.73 8.57 -20.69
C ASP A 62 5.20 7.12 -20.72
N MET A 63 6.13 6.18 -20.59
CA MET A 63 5.86 4.76 -20.60
C MET A 63 6.66 4.06 -19.49
N ASP A 64 6.00 3.26 -18.70
CA ASP A 64 6.69 2.35 -17.78
C ASP A 64 6.39 0.88 -18.10
N SER A 65 7.27 0.01 -17.65
CA SER A 65 7.06 -1.42 -17.77
C SER A 65 7.58 -2.19 -16.57
N ARG A 66 6.94 -3.31 -16.27
CA ARG A 66 7.33 -4.20 -15.19
C ARG A 66 7.09 -5.66 -15.57
N VAL A 67 8.04 -6.52 -15.23
CA VAL A 67 7.86 -7.98 -15.27
C VAL A 67 8.15 -8.56 -13.90
N ARG A 68 7.26 -9.42 -13.39
CA ARG A 68 7.46 -10.14 -12.13
C ARG A 68 7.38 -11.64 -12.34
N LEU A 69 8.33 -12.38 -11.78
CA LEU A 69 8.33 -13.85 -11.74
C LEU A 69 8.16 -14.32 -10.31
N ASN A 70 7.12 -15.10 -10.06
CA ASN A 70 6.87 -15.76 -8.78
C ASN A 70 7.30 -17.21 -8.87
N ILE A 71 8.24 -17.62 -8.04
CA ILE A 71 8.78 -18.96 -7.98
C ILE A 71 8.38 -19.56 -6.64
N THR A 72 7.72 -20.70 -6.65
CA THR A 72 7.37 -21.45 -5.43
C THR A 72 7.93 -22.86 -5.54
N GLY A 73 8.87 -23.20 -4.68
CA GLY A 73 9.37 -24.56 -4.50
C GLY A 73 8.68 -25.22 -3.30
N THR A 74 8.16 -26.43 -3.47
CA THR A 74 7.48 -27.18 -2.40
C THR A 74 8.20 -28.51 -2.18
N ALA A 75 8.51 -28.85 -0.93
CA ALA A 75 9.10 -30.11 -0.51
C ALA A 75 7.99 -31.16 -0.20
N ALA A 76 8.35 -32.43 -0.18
CA ALA A 76 7.43 -33.54 0.06
C ALA A 76 6.67 -33.46 1.40
N GLY A 77 7.23 -32.80 2.40
CA GLY A 77 6.56 -32.52 3.70
C GLY A 77 5.69 -31.27 3.72
N GLY A 78 5.44 -30.63 2.57
CA GLY A 78 4.63 -29.42 2.46
C GLY A 78 5.36 -28.11 2.81
N ALA A 79 6.61 -28.17 3.29
CA ALA A 79 7.43 -26.98 3.45
C ALA A 79 7.68 -26.33 2.07
N TYR A 80 7.73 -25.01 2.02
CA TYR A 80 7.89 -24.28 0.77
C TYR A 80 8.85 -23.10 0.88
N ALA A 81 9.40 -22.73 -0.25
CA ALA A 81 10.11 -21.46 -0.42
C ALA A 81 9.43 -20.65 -1.53
N LYS A 82 9.30 -19.36 -1.32
CA LYS A 82 8.78 -18.44 -2.33
C LYS A 82 9.78 -17.32 -2.60
N ALA A 83 9.93 -17.00 -3.87
CA ALA A 83 10.66 -15.83 -4.31
C ALA A 83 9.85 -15.09 -5.37
N ARG A 84 9.85 -13.75 -5.34
CA ARG A 84 9.37 -12.91 -6.43
C ARG A 84 10.54 -12.07 -6.93
N ILE A 85 10.79 -12.18 -8.21
CA ILE A 85 11.81 -11.38 -8.90
C ILE A 85 11.08 -10.33 -9.71
N ARG A 86 11.38 -9.07 -9.47
CA ARG A 86 10.96 -7.94 -10.32
C ARG A 86 12.08 -7.66 -11.32
N MET A 87 11.69 -7.37 -12.55
CA MET A 87 12.57 -7.01 -13.63
C MET A 87 12.02 -5.75 -14.26
N TYR A 88 12.87 -4.76 -14.39
CA TYR A 88 12.59 -3.47 -14.96
C TYR A 88 11.28 -2.84 -14.44
N GLU A 89 11.40 -1.79 -13.72
CA GLU A 89 10.32 -0.88 -13.34
C GLU A 89 10.91 0.52 -13.46
N GLY A 90 10.68 1.17 -14.59
CA GLY A 90 11.29 2.46 -14.91
C GLY A 90 10.63 3.11 -16.11
N TYR A 91 10.92 4.38 -16.30
CA TYR A 91 10.44 5.17 -17.41
C TYR A 91 11.24 4.85 -18.70
N ALA A 92 10.58 4.94 -19.85
CA ALA A 92 11.27 4.78 -21.13
C ALA A 92 12.31 5.87 -21.37
N THR A 93 12.17 7.02 -20.71
CA THR A 93 13.06 8.16 -20.76
C THR A 93 14.30 8.01 -19.87
N ASP A 94 14.31 7.10 -18.90
CA ASP A 94 15.48 6.79 -18.06
C ASP A 94 16.63 6.12 -18.83
N ILE A 95 16.49 5.99 -20.17
CA ILE A 95 17.58 5.67 -21.07
C ILE A 95 18.37 6.95 -21.38
N ASP A 96 18.57 7.79 -20.41
CA ASP A 96 19.53 8.86 -20.55
C ASP A 96 20.92 8.26 -20.57
N ASN A 97 21.47 8.23 -21.78
CA ASN A 97 22.87 7.91 -22.04
C ASN A 97 23.80 8.99 -21.48
N ASP A 98 23.48 9.62 -20.38
CA ASP A 98 24.40 10.51 -19.69
C ASP A 98 25.32 9.66 -18.79
N PRO A 99 26.56 9.39 -19.25
CA PRO A 99 27.55 8.66 -18.47
C PRO A 99 28.02 9.44 -17.24
N SER A 100 27.55 10.68 -17.05
CA SER A 100 27.91 11.53 -15.91
C SER A 100 26.99 11.36 -14.71
N THR A 101 25.79 10.84 -14.90
CA THR A 101 24.91 10.43 -13.80
C THR A 101 25.27 9.01 -13.41
N SER A 102 26.06 8.86 -12.38
CA SER A 102 26.44 7.57 -11.78
C SER A 102 25.25 6.86 -11.06
N SER A 103 24.06 7.25 -11.33
CA SER A 103 22.81 6.56 -10.94
C SER A 103 22.48 5.37 -11.86
N LEU A 104 23.49 4.80 -12.51
CA LEU A 104 23.43 3.47 -13.12
C LEU A 104 23.33 2.34 -12.10
N ASP A 105 22.84 2.58 -10.91
CA ASP A 105 22.30 1.57 -10.02
C ASP A 105 20.94 1.05 -10.50
N ASN A 106 20.74 1.07 -11.79
CA ASN A 106 19.75 0.32 -12.48
C ASN A 106 20.06 -1.17 -12.40
N SER A 107 20.07 -1.71 -11.20
CA SER A 107 19.86 -3.13 -11.02
C SER A 107 18.40 -3.40 -11.39
N ASN A 108 18.13 -3.46 -12.67
CA ASN A 108 16.82 -3.71 -13.26
C ASN A 108 16.23 -5.08 -12.85
N ILE A 109 16.80 -5.72 -11.84
CA ILE A 109 16.38 -7.02 -11.32
C ILE A 109 16.60 -7.01 -9.81
N TRP A 110 15.52 -7.13 -9.04
CA TRP A 110 15.59 -7.28 -7.59
C TRP A 110 14.59 -8.31 -7.08
N VAL A 111 14.77 -8.72 -5.84
CA VAL A 111 13.91 -9.69 -5.18
C VAL A 111 13.12 -8.99 -4.08
N ASP A 112 11.83 -8.85 -4.27
CA ASP A 112 10.93 -8.19 -3.32
C ASP A 112 10.20 -9.16 -2.38
N ILE A 113 10.18 -10.46 -2.70
CA ILE A 113 9.68 -11.52 -1.82
C ILE A 113 10.73 -12.63 -1.79
N ALA A 114 11.14 -13.06 -0.60
CA ALA A 114 12.03 -14.20 -0.39
C ALA A 114 11.78 -14.79 1.01
N HIS A 115 10.97 -15.83 1.12
CA HIS A 115 10.68 -16.47 2.40
C HIS A 115 10.51 -17.96 2.29
N VAL A 116 10.59 -18.62 3.42
CA VAL A 116 10.27 -20.04 3.60
C VAL A 116 9.03 -20.17 4.48
N GLY A 117 8.22 -21.20 4.22
CA GLY A 117 7.08 -21.57 5.03
C GLY A 117 7.18 -23.02 5.47
N ILE A 118 7.05 -23.25 6.77
CA ILE A 118 7.17 -24.57 7.39
C ILE A 118 5.84 -24.90 8.06
N PRO A 119 5.00 -25.78 7.48
CA PRO A 119 3.82 -26.28 8.15
C PRO A 119 4.24 -27.28 9.25
N PHE A 120 3.95 -26.96 10.50
CA PHE A 120 4.15 -27.88 11.61
C PHE A 120 3.00 -28.91 11.72
N ASN A 121 1.82 -28.48 11.32
CA ASN A 121 0.60 -29.30 11.19
C ASN A 121 -0.41 -28.58 10.30
N ASP A 122 -1.62 -29.14 10.14
CA ASP A 122 -2.69 -28.58 9.30
C ASP A 122 -3.18 -27.20 9.75
N ASN A 123 -2.96 -26.87 11.01
CA ASN A 123 -3.46 -25.65 11.63
C ASN A 123 -2.38 -24.59 11.89
N PHE A 124 -1.10 -24.94 11.78
CA PHE A 124 -0.01 -24.01 12.05
C PHE A 124 1.11 -24.09 11.01
N THR A 125 1.39 -22.93 10.40
CA THR A 125 2.54 -22.71 9.53
C THR A 125 3.34 -21.52 10.06
N LEU A 126 4.66 -21.64 10.08
CA LEU A 126 5.58 -20.53 10.34
C LEU A 126 6.20 -20.10 9.02
N GLU A 127 6.13 -18.82 8.71
CA GLU A 127 6.85 -18.19 7.60
C GLU A 127 8.01 -17.32 8.14
N ALA A 128 9.15 -17.33 7.44
CA ALA A 128 10.33 -16.57 7.79
C ALA A 128 11.03 -16.04 6.53
N GLY A 129 11.41 -14.77 6.54
CA GLY A 129 12.04 -14.06 5.44
C GLY A 129 11.23 -12.84 4.99
N LYS A 130 11.51 -12.28 3.80
CA LYS A 130 10.76 -11.16 3.23
C LYS A 130 9.47 -11.68 2.58
N TYR A 131 8.32 -11.38 3.17
CA TYR A 131 7.02 -11.81 2.69
C TYR A 131 6.09 -10.62 2.46
N ARG A 132 5.07 -10.84 1.67
CA ARG A 132 4.00 -9.90 1.43
C ARG A 132 2.91 -10.04 2.49
N SER A 133 2.49 -8.93 3.08
CA SER A 133 1.37 -8.86 4.02
C SER A 133 0.27 -7.96 3.46
N THR A 134 -0.97 -8.46 3.51
CA THR A 134 -2.18 -7.70 3.21
C THR A 134 -3.20 -8.02 4.28
N TYR A 135 -3.51 -7.04 5.12
CA TYR A 135 -4.38 -7.17 6.28
C TYR A 135 -5.53 -6.17 6.17
N GLY A 136 -6.58 -6.58 5.48
CA GLY A 136 -7.75 -5.76 5.21
C GLY A 136 -8.89 -6.57 4.63
N PRO A 137 -9.95 -5.95 4.12
CA PRO A 137 -11.11 -6.61 3.53
C PRO A 137 -10.75 -7.27 2.21
N LEU A 138 -10.26 -8.52 2.27
CA LEU A 138 -9.73 -9.27 1.13
C LEU A 138 -10.72 -9.41 -0.02
N GLY A 139 -10.20 -9.31 -1.23
CA GLY A 139 -10.97 -9.47 -2.48
C GLY A 139 -11.65 -8.20 -2.95
N THR A 140 -11.29 -7.08 -2.38
CA THR A 140 -11.69 -5.74 -2.82
C THR A 140 -10.50 -5.03 -3.46
N THR A 141 -10.76 -4.02 -4.27
CA THR A 141 -9.73 -3.07 -4.74
C THR A 141 -9.51 -1.93 -3.75
N TYR A 142 -10.15 -2.00 -2.58
CA TYR A 142 -10.22 -0.92 -1.60
C TYR A 142 -9.58 -1.35 -0.28
N ASN A 143 -8.29 -1.68 -0.30
CA ASN A 143 -7.55 -1.83 0.94
C ASN A 143 -7.13 -0.46 1.42
N PHE A 144 -7.50 -0.15 2.64
CA PHE A 144 -7.38 1.19 3.18
C PHE A 144 -6.14 1.37 4.04
N PHE A 145 -5.75 0.33 4.80
CA PHE A 145 -4.71 0.50 5.80
C PHE A 145 -3.44 -0.30 5.54
N TYR A 146 -3.50 -1.60 5.29
CA TYR A 146 -2.30 -2.45 5.22
C TYR A 146 -2.35 -3.36 4.00
N ASP A 147 -1.87 -2.87 2.87
CA ASP A 147 -1.87 -3.61 1.61
C ASP A 147 -0.47 -3.70 1.01
N ASP A 148 -0.18 -4.85 0.45
CA ASP A 148 1.03 -5.19 -0.30
C ASP A 148 2.37 -4.85 0.42
N VAL A 149 2.38 -4.84 1.74
CA VAL A 149 3.56 -4.51 2.55
C VAL A 149 4.59 -5.64 2.49
N HIS A 150 5.81 -5.33 2.11
CA HIS A 150 6.91 -6.28 1.94
C HIS A 150 7.97 -6.10 3.02
N LEU A 151 7.85 -6.78 4.12
CA LEU A 151 8.81 -6.72 5.22
C LEU A 151 9.45 -8.08 5.48
N SER A 152 10.70 -8.05 5.94
CA SER A 152 11.40 -9.24 6.43
C SER A 152 10.94 -9.54 7.85
N GLY A 153 10.71 -10.81 8.18
CA GLY A 153 10.22 -11.12 9.50
C GLY A 153 9.88 -12.59 9.73
N LEU A 154 9.13 -12.78 10.81
CA LEU A 154 8.53 -14.05 11.20
C LEU A 154 7.02 -13.85 11.27
N ARG A 155 6.26 -14.74 10.62
CA ARG A 155 4.80 -14.73 10.68
C ARG A 155 4.27 -16.12 10.98
N GLY A 156 3.41 -16.25 11.99
CA GLY A 156 2.61 -17.43 12.23
C GLY A 156 1.32 -17.38 11.39
N ILE A 157 0.90 -18.52 10.84
CA ILE A 157 -0.43 -18.70 10.24
C ILE A 157 -1.12 -19.77 11.05
N ILE A 158 -2.04 -19.35 11.93
CA ILE A 158 -2.78 -20.24 12.84
C ILE A 158 -4.23 -20.29 12.36
N LYS A 159 -4.69 -21.49 12.03
CA LYS A 159 -6.07 -21.73 11.59
C LYS A 159 -6.85 -22.44 12.69
N PHE A 160 -7.97 -21.88 13.06
CA PHE A 160 -8.87 -22.47 14.03
C PHE A 160 -10.31 -22.36 13.52
N ASN A 161 -10.85 -23.44 12.95
CA ASN A 161 -12.13 -23.44 12.24
C ASN A 161 -12.17 -22.34 11.17
N ASP A 162 -13.12 -21.42 11.30
CA ASP A 162 -13.34 -20.29 10.38
C ASP A 162 -12.51 -19.05 10.74
N VAL A 163 -11.60 -19.16 11.71
CA VAL A 163 -10.74 -18.06 12.15
C VAL A 163 -9.30 -18.33 11.74
N THR A 164 -8.63 -17.30 11.21
CA THR A 164 -7.18 -17.29 10.97
C THR A 164 -6.55 -16.18 11.81
N ILE A 165 -5.48 -16.52 12.51
CA ILE A 165 -4.69 -15.58 13.30
C ILE A 165 -3.27 -15.57 12.74
N ASN A 166 -2.76 -14.39 12.45
CA ASN A 166 -1.43 -14.18 11.93
C ASN A 166 -0.63 -13.27 12.89
N PRO A 167 -0.02 -13.81 13.97
CA PRO A 167 0.97 -13.06 14.73
C PRO A 167 2.22 -12.85 13.89
N PHE A 168 2.83 -11.66 14.01
CA PHE A 168 4.01 -11.31 13.24
C PHE A 168 5.03 -10.49 14.05
N ILE A 169 6.28 -10.59 13.63
CA ILE A 169 7.41 -9.75 14.02
C ILE A 169 8.11 -9.39 12.71
N GLU A 170 8.19 -8.11 12.39
CA GLU A 170 8.71 -7.61 11.12
C GLU A 170 9.80 -6.59 11.36
N TRP A 171 10.88 -6.67 10.58
CA TRP A 171 11.93 -5.66 10.50
C TRP A 171 11.50 -4.61 9.49
N VAL A 172 11.30 -3.39 9.95
CA VAL A 172 11.01 -2.24 9.10
C VAL A 172 12.30 -1.75 8.48
N GLU A 173 13.31 -1.53 9.30
CA GLU A 173 14.62 -1.08 8.87
C GLU A 173 15.71 -1.59 9.80
N GLU A 174 16.85 -1.98 9.22
CA GLU A 174 18.06 -2.33 9.95
C GLU A 174 19.08 -1.21 9.71
N SER A 175 19.32 -0.39 10.74
CA SER A 175 20.35 0.66 10.69
C SER A 175 21.65 0.17 11.29
N GLN A 176 22.70 0.13 10.48
CA GLN A 176 24.06 -0.16 10.93
C GLN A 176 24.87 1.13 10.94
N THR A 177 24.91 1.82 12.07
CA THR A 177 25.79 2.98 12.21
C THR A 177 27.23 2.52 12.44
N TYR A 178 28.05 2.57 11.39
CA TYR A 178 29.48 2.40 11.49
C TYR A 178 30.12 3.68 12.04
N SER A 179 30.32 3.76 13.35
CA SER A 179 31.21 4.78 13.89
C SER A 179 32.66 4.43 13.53
N SER A 180 33.27 5.25 12.69
CA SER A 180 34.67 5.08 12.24
C SER A 180 35.69 5.07 13.38
N SER A 181 35.30 5.41 14.62
CA SER A 181 36.14 5.45 15.79
C SER A 181 35.99 4.27 16.74
N ASN A 182 34.99 3.38 16.55
CA ASN A 182 34.76 2.23 17.44
C ASN A 182 34.19 1.03 16.70
N ILE A 183 35.04 0.28 16.02
CA ILE A 183 34.70 -0.95 15.27
C ILE A 183 34.05 -2.05 16.17
N ASN A 184 34.00 -1.86 17.48
CA ASN A 184 33.51 -2.85 18.43
C ASN A 184 32.14 -2.54 19.06
N LYS A 185 31.43 -1.51 18.58
CA LYS A 185 30.06 -1.23 19.00
C LYS A 185 29.14 -1.24 17.78
N ILE A 186 28.78 -2.42 17.35
CA ILE A 186 27.57 -2.59 16.55
C ILE A 186 26.43 -2.29 17.53
N LYS A 187 25.79 -1.14 17.37
CA LYS A 187 24.55 -0.85 18.07
C LYS A 187 23.42 -1.52 17.28
N ASP A 188 22.58 -2.19 17.99
CA ASP A 188 21.35 -2.79 17.51
C ASP A 188 20.31 -1.67 17.45
N ASN A 189 20.19 -1.01 16.32
CA ASN A 189 19.33 0.15 16.09
C ASN A 189 18.27 -0.21 15.05
N ASP A 190 17.40 -1.15 15.38
CA ASP A 190 16.40 -1.64 14.44
C ASP A 190 15.04 -0.94 14.64
N ALA A 191 14.35 -0.63 13.56
CA ALA A 191 12.94 -0.36 13.59
C ALA A 191 12.17 -1.67 13.36
N MET A 192 11.27 -2.01 14.29
CA MET A 192 10.57 -3.30 14.27
C MET A 192 9.08 -3.15 14.52
N ARG A 193 8.28 -3.99 13.88
CA ARG A 193 6.84 -4.14 14.14
C ARG A 193 6.52 -5.45 14.81
N TYR A 194 5.60 -5.39 15.77
CA TYR A 194 5.06 -6.54 16.48
C TYR A 194 3.55 -6.47 16.43
N GLY A 195 2.89 -7.55 16.05
CA GLY A 195 1.45 -7.49 15.99
C GLY A 195 0.78 -8.81 15.69
N ALA A 196 -0.52 -8.73 15.52
CA ALA A 196 -1.35 -9.83 15.09
C ALA A 196 -2.50 -9.36 14.22
N HIS A 197 -2.74 -10.06 13.13
CA HIS A 197 -3.94 -9.94 12.33
C HIS A 197 -4.87 -11.11 12.60
N ILE A 198 -6.16 -10.84 12.75
CA ILE A 198 -7.20 -11.84 12.98
C ILE A 198 -8.27 -11.67 11.91
N LYS A 199 -8.64 -12.78 11.27
CA LYS A 199 -9.74 -12.83 10.30
C LYS A 199 -10.67 -13.96 10.64
N GLY A 200 -11.97 -13.68 10.70
CA GLY A 200 -13.04 -14.65 10.92
C GLY A 200 -14.06 -14.64 9.79
N GLN A 201 -14.43 -15.83 9.31
CA GLN A 201 -15.55 -16.00 8.39
C GLN A 201 -16.82 -16.23 9.22
N LEU A 202 -17.71 -15.24 9.30
CA LEU A 202 -18.96 -15.34 10.07
C LEU A 202 -19.95 -16.31 9.42
N ASN A 203 -19.97 -16.31 8.10
CA ASN A 203 -20.72 -17.25 7.26
C ASN A 203 -20.13 -17.21 5.84
N LYS A 204 -20.71 -17.96 4.89
CA LYS A 204 -20.21 -18.04 3.51
C LYS A 204 -20.13 -16.68 2.78
N ASP A 205 -20.88 -15.70 3.23
CA ASP A 205 -21.04 -14.40 2.55
C ASP A 205 -20.44 -13.22 3.34
N TRP A 206 -20.04 -13.41 4.63
CA TRP A 206 -19.54 -12.33 5.50
C TRP A 206 -18.27 -12.71 6.23
N ALA A 207 -17.30 -11.83 6.16
CA ALA A 207 -16.04 -11.88 6.91
C ALA A 207 -15.85 -10.61 7.75
N VAL A 208 -15.19 -10.77 8.88
CA VAL A 208 -14.72 -9.69 9.73
C VAL A 208 -13.26 -9.92 10.07
N GLY A 209 -12.54 -8.87 10.34
CA GLY A 209 -11.16 -8.99 10.77
C GLY A 209 -10.65 -7.72 11.40
N GLY A 210 -9.40 -7.76 11.80
CA GLY A 210 -8.72 -6.62 12.35
C GLY A 210 -7.26 -6.93 12.60
N MET A 211 -6.51 -5.90 12.82
CA MET A 211 -5.08 -5.93 13.10
C MET A 211 -4.79 -4.99 14.27
N LEU A 212 -3.86 -5.38 15.11
CA LEU A 212 -3.26 -4.53 16.14
C LEU A 212 -1.77 -4.80 16.18
N GLY A 213 -0.98 -3.76 16.20
CA GLY A 213 0.46 -3.84 16.29
C GLY A 213 1.07 -2.65 17.01
N TYR A 214 2.37 -2.75 17.21
CA TYR A 214 3.21 -1.72 17.77
C TYR A 214 4.51 -1.68 16.98
N GLN A 215 4.93 -0.52 16.54
CA GLN A 215 6.25 -0.28 15.99
C GLN A 215 7.15 0.29 17.04
N SER A 216 8.36 -0.23 17.14
CA SER A 216 9.43 0.27 17.98
C SER A 216 10.57 0.72 17.09
N ASP A 217 11.11 1.88 17.34
CA ASP A 217 12.25 2.44 16.61
C ASP A 217 13.38 2.74 17.59
N GLU A 218 14.48 1.99 17.50
CA GLU A 218 15.68 2.18 18.34
C GLU A 218 16.84 2.79 17.55
N ARG A 219 16.56 3.34 16.36
CA ARG A 219 17.59 3.99 15.57
C ARG A 219 18.10 5.23 16.32
N GLU A 220 19.45 5.36 16.43
CA GLU A 220 20.01 6.56 17.05
C GLU A 220 19.86 7.75 16.10
N GLU A 221 19.45 8.86 16.69
CA GLU A 221 19.47 10.16 16.05
C GLU A 221 20.89 10.45 15.51
N ASP A 222 21.09 10.44 14.23
CA ASP A 222 22.24 11.13 13.65
C ASP A 222 22.02 12.64 13.86
N ASN A 223 23.05 13.36 14.29
CA ASN A 223 23.02 14.77 14.70
C ASN A 223 22.55 15.75 13.60
N PHE A 224 21.94 15.29 12.53
CA PHE A 224 21.48 16.06 11.39
C PHE A 224 19.97 16.02 11.13
N VAL A 225 19.24 15.11 11.79
CA VAL A 225 17.78 15.00 11.62
C VAL A 225 17.14 15.06 13.00
N PRO A 226 16.23 16.01 13.26
CA PRO A 226 15.58 16.08 14.56
C PRO A 226 14.72 14.87 14.81
N ASN A 227 14.85 14.28 15.97
CA ASN A 227 13.98 13.39 16.76
C ASN A 227 12.77 12.73 16.09
N TYR A 228 12.95 11.92 15.03
CA TYR A 228 11.85 11.12 14.49
C TYR A 228 11.92 9.69 15.03
N GLN A 229 11.32 9.47 16.19
CA GLN A 229 11.05 8.13 16.65
C GLN A 229 9.73 7.68 16.00
N ASN A 230 9.79 6.91 14.93
CA ASN A 230 8.63 6.23 14.33
C ASN A 230 8.15 5.10 15.24
N GLU A 231 7.67 5.46 16.42
CA GLU A 231 7.30 4.53 17.47
C GLU A 231 5.84 4.73 17.88
N GLY A 232 5.06 3.64 17.96
CA GLY A 232 3.68 3.76 18.39
C GLY A 232 2.80 2.57 18.03
N PHE A 233 1.55 2.65 18.45
CA PHE A 233 0.51 1.66 18.12
C PHE A 233 -0.13 1.94 16.76
N PHE A 234 -0.54 0.86 16.10
CA PHE A 234 -1.31 0.92 14.87
C PHE A 234 -2.31 -0.23 14.81
N GLY A 235 -3.41 -0.03 14.09
CA GLY A 235 -4.36 -1.10 13.92
C GLY A 235 -5.53 -0.74 13.03
N SER A 236 -6.27 -1.77 12.61
CA SER A 236 -7.52 -1.61 11.87
C SER A 236 -8.54 -2.67 12.26
N ILE A 237 -9.80 -2.36 12.00
CA ILE A 237 -10.91 -3.31 12.01
C ILE A 237 -11.67 -3.19 10.70
N TYR A 238 -12.09 -4.32 10.15
CA TYR A 238 -12.78 -4.32 8.87
C TYR A 238 -13.87 -5.39 8.78
N THR A 239 -14.77 -5.18 7.85
CA THR A 239 -15.75 -6.17 7.43
C THR A 239 -15.99 -6.11 5.94
N ASN A 240 -16.27 -7.25 5.35
CA ASN A 240 -16.75 -7.31 3.97
C ASN A 240 -17.75 -8.47 3.80
N GLY A 241 -18.76 -8.23 2.99
CA GLY A 241 -19.77 -9.27 2.74
C GLY A 241 -20.88 -8.82 1.83
N LYS A 242 -21.84 -9.72 1.65
CA LYS A 242 -23.03 -9.47 0.84
C LYS A 242 -24.25 -10.18 1.36
N VAL A 243 -25.42 -9.57 1.13
CA VAL A 243 -26.74 -10.19 1.35
C VAL A 243 -27.57 -9.99 0.08
N ASN A 244 -27.83 -11.08 -0.63
CA ASN A 244 -28.47 -11.03 -1.96
C ASN A 244 -27.69 -10.12 -2.95
N ALA A 245 -28.34 -9.06 -3.42
CA ALA A 245 -27.75 -8.08 -4.32
C ALA A 245 -27.00 -6.95 -3.60
N PHE A 246 -27.15 -6.82 -2.27
CA PHE A 246 -26.48 -5.79 -1.50
C PHE A 246 -25.12 -6.27 -1.01
N GLY A 247 -24.07 -5.55 -1.37
CA GLY A 247 -22.70 -5.72 -0.90
C GLY A 247 -22.29 -4.60 0.07
N PHE A 248 -21.35 -4.90 0.94
CA PHE A 248 -20.82 -3.93 1.90
C PHE A 248 -19.35 -4.23 2.21
N VAL A 249 -18.53 -3.19 2.21
CA VAL A 249 -17.15 -3.22 2.67
C VAL A 249 -16.95 -2.02 3.58
N ALA A 250 -16.22 -2.19 4.66
CA ALA A 250 -15.80 -1.08 5.52
C ALA A 250 -14.50 -1.42 6.23
N GLU A 251 -13.68 -0.41 6.47
CA GLU A 251 -12.48 -0.47 7.29
C GLU A 251 -12.35 0.81 8.10
N LEU A 252 -11.96 0.69 9.36
CA LEU A 252 -11.54 1.78 10.23
C LEU A 252 -10.12 1.47 10.68
N ALA A 253 -9.25 2.45 10.63
CA ALA A 253 -7.86 2.31 11.03
C ALA A 253 -7.40 3.50 11.86
N ALA A 254 -6.39 3.27 12.66
CA ALA A 254 -5.73 4.29 13.44
C ALA A 254 -4.23 3.95 13.60
N ASN A 255 -3.41 4.98 13.70
CA ASN A 255 -2.01 4.87 14.06
C ASN A 255 -1.60 6.02 14.97
N ASP A 256 -0.59 5.77 15.79
CA ASP A 256 0.05 6.82 16.57
C ASP A 256 0.65 7.87 15.63
N GLY A 257 0.57 9.15 15.99
CA GLY A 257 0.99 10.26 15.15
C GLY A 257 2.46 10.18 14.71
N ASN A 258 3.29 9.59 15.56
CA ASN A 258 4.70 9.33 15.23
C ASN A 258 4.89 8.25 14.13
N LEU A 259 3.82 7.60 13.68
CA LEU A 259 3.85 6.59 12.61
C LEU A 259 3.36 7.14 11.26
N ASN A 260 3.46 8.43 11.04
CA ASN A 260 3.16 9.03 9.74
C ASN A 260 3.99 8.34 8.63
N ASN A 261 3.42 8.18 7.45
CA ASN A 261 3.98 7.37 6.37
C ASN A 261 4.12 5.87 6.66
N PHE A 262 3.30 5.34 7.56
CA PHE A 262 3.29 3.92 7.88
C PHE A 262 3.24 2.99 6.66
N ASN A 263 2.60 3.41 5.59
CA ASN A 263 2.41 2.66 4.35
C ASN A 263 3.32 3.09 3.19
N SER A 264 4.23 4.05 3.39
CA SER A 264 5.12 4.55 2.33
C SER A 264 6.33 3.64 2.05
N TRP A 265 6.43 2.50 2.71
CA TRP A 265 7.58 1.58 2.71
C TRP A 265 7.64 0.64 1.51
N GLU A 266 7.20 1.03 0.35
CA GLU A 266 7.59 0.30 -0.84
C GLU A 266 8.92 0.82 -1.39
N ASP A 267 9.69 -0.12 -1.94
CA ASP A 267 10.97 0.02 -2.62
C ASP A 267 10.95 1.03 -3.82
N ASP A 268 10.21 2.10 -3.75
CA ASP A 268 10.40 3.21 -4.67
C ASP A 268 11.61 3.98 -4.16
N ALA A 269 12.73 3.78 -4.87
CA ALA A 269 13.93 4.59 -4.70
C ALA A 269 13.66 6.10 -4.98
N ASP A 270 12.45 6.38 -5.45
CA ASP A 270 11.87 7.72 -5.60
C ASP A 270 10.97 8.12 -4.43
N ALA A 271 10.88 7.29 -3.37
CA ALA A 271 10.35 7.78 -2.11
C ALA A 271 11.24 8.95 -1.70
N VAL A 272 10.74 10.10 -2.04
CA VAL A 272 11.35 11.40 -1.86
C VAL A 272 12.09 11.39 -0.54
N THR A 273 13.41 11.55 -0.61
CA THR A 273 14.24 12.04 0.48
C THR A 273 13.84 13.50 0.76
N GLY A 274 12.54 13.74 0.88
CA GLY A 274 12.01 14.96 1.46
C GLY A 274 12.21 14.88 2.97
N PRO A 275 12.29 16.00 3.67
CA PRO A 275 12.30 15.99 5.11
C PRO A 275 11.09 15.18 5.54
N ASP A 276 11.38 14.09 6.25
CA ASP A 276 10.36 13.17 6.76
C ASP A 276 9.26 13.98 7.38
N LEU A 277 8.06 13.63 7.02
CA LEU A 277 6.86 14.31 7.46
C LEU A 277 6.91 14.49 8.97
N ILE A 278 6.80 15.71 9.40
CA ILE A 278 6.80 16.07 10.81
C ILE A 278 5.74 15.20 11.49
N GLY A 279 6.16 14.36 12.43
CA GLY A 279 5.24 13.56 13.19
C GLY A 279 4.25 14.47 13.89
N SER A 280 2.98 14.29 13.64
CA SER A 280 1.96 14.82 14.53
C SER A 280 2.05 14.06 15.84
N ASP A 281 2.07 14.76 16.97
CA ASP A 281 1.92 14.13 18.28
C ASP A 281 0.52 13.52 18.47
N ASP A 282 -0.40 13.81 17.54
CA ASP A 282 -1.78 13.35 17.57
C ASP A 282 -1.92 11.95 16.96
N THR A 283 -2.88 11.20 17.46
CA THR A 283 -3.26 9.91 16.88
C THR A 283 -4.03 10.14 15.58
N GLY A 284 -3.45 9.67 14.47
CA GLY A 284 -4.12 9.67 13.19
C GLY A 284 -5.16 8.57 13.10
N PHE A 285 -6.32 8.85 12.52
CA PHE A 285 -7.35 7.85 12.24
C PHE A 285 -8.10 8.12 10.95
N GLY A 286 -8.62 7.06 10.39
CA GLY A 286 -9.39 7.17 9.16
C GLY A 286 -10.24 5.96 8.92
N GLY A 287 -11.08 6.04 7.92
CA GLY A 287 -11.93 4.92 7.56
C GLY A 287 -12.76 5.17 6.32
N TYR A 288 -13.29 4.08 5.79
CA TYR A 288 -14.22 4.16 4.68
C TYR A 288 -15.30 3.10 4.79
N MET A 289 -16.38 3.31 4.05
CA MET A 289 -17.40 2.30 3.77
C MET A 289 -17.83 2.35 2.30
N PHE A 290 -18.16 1.18 1.78
CA PHE A 290 -18.60 1.02 0.41
C PHE A 290 -19.85 0.11 0.36
N PRO A 291 -21.04 0.61 0.71
CA PRO A 291 -22.30 -0.04 0.37
C PRO A 291 -22.48 -0.03 -1.15
N ASN A 292 -22.88 -1.18 -1.71
CA ASN A 292 -23.10 -1.31 -3.13
C ASN A 292 -24.29 -2.25 -3.43
N TYR A 293 -24.84 -2.12 -4.61
CA TYR A 293 -26.01 -2.89 -5.02
C TYR A 293 -25.86 -3.38 -6.47
N GLN A 294 -26.08 -4.68 -6.65
CA GLN A 294 -26.01 -5.35 -7.95
C GLN A 294 -27.36 -5.34 -8.65
N ILE A 295 -27.46 -4.74 -9.83
CA ILE A 295 -28.63 -4.73 -10.71
C ILE A 295 -28.22 -5.36 -12.03
N ASP A 296 -28.52 -6.65 -12.23
CA ASP A 296 -28.08 -7.41 -13.41
C ASP A 296 -26.56 -7.24 -13.65
N LYS A 297 -26.18 -6.55 -14.71
CA LYS A 297 -24.78 -6.29 -15.09
C LYS A 297 -24.17 -5.04 -14.46
N LEU A 298 -24.96 -4.26 -13.75
CA LEU A 298 -24.53 -3.01 -13.10
C LEU A 298 -24.37 -3.23 -11.62
N ASN A 299 -23.19 -2.94 -11.08
CA ASN A 299 -22.96 -2.76 -9.65
C ASN A 299 -22.76 -1.27 -9.39
N ILE A 300 -23.58 -0.68 -8.57
CA ILE A 300 -23.50 0.72 -8.18
C ILE A 300 -23.29 0.82 -6.67
N GLY A 301 -22.37 1.65 -6.24
CA GLY A 301 -22.03 1.83 -4.83
C GLY A 301 -21.60 3.26 -4.51
N LEU A 302 -21.54 3.54 -3.23
CA LEU A 302 -21.11 4.82 -2.69
C LEU A 302 -19.89 4.58 -1.80
N ASN A 303 -18.72 5.09 -2.19
CA ASN A 303 -17.52 5.07 -1.36
C ASN A 303 -17.51 6.37 -0.55
N LEU A 304 -17.66 6.22 0.77
CA LEU A 304 -17.62 7.32 1.73
C LEU A 304 -16.47 7.09 2.68
N GLY A 305 -15.71 8.12 2.99
CA GLY A 305 -14.63 7.97 3.95
C GLY A 305 -14.07 9.30 4.44
N PHE A 306 -13.13 9.18 5.35
CA PHE A 306 -12.45 10.31 5.98
C PHE A 306 -11.05 9.90 6.45
N THR A 307 -10.18 10.88 6.60
CA THR A 307 -8.91 10.82 7.36
C THR A 307 -8.85 12.00 8.30
N ASP A 308 -8.14 11.87 9.41
CA ASP A 308 -8.00 12.88 10.44
C ASP A 308 -6.68 12.67 11.19
N GLY A 309 -6.10 13.73 11.74
CA GLY A 309 -4.89 13.70 12.55
C GLY A 309 -3.65 13.19 11.80
N GLY A 310 -3.54 13.44 10.51
CA GLY A 310 -2.40 13.01 9.71
C GLY A 310 -2.44 11.55 9.26
N PHE A 311 -3.58 10.88 9.36
CA PHE A 311 -3.71 9.52 8.86
C PHE A 311 -3.62 9.46 7.34
N GLN A 312 -2.72 8.63 6.83
CA GLN A 312 -2.59 8.37 5.39
C GLN A 312 -3.07 6.95 5.07
N PRO A 313 -4.07 6.80 4.17
CA PRO A 313 -4.44 5.49 3.65
C PRO A 313 -3.29 4.84 2.88
N ASP A 314 -3.39 3.51 2.74
CA ASP A 314 -2.50 2.79 1.83
C ASP A 314 -2.54 3.41 0.43
N ARG A 315 -1.39 3.52 -0.21
CA ARG A 315 -1.25 4.13 -1.54
C ARG A 315 -2.04 3.42 -2.65
N ALA A 316 -2.45 2.17 -2.42
CA ALA A 316 -3.33 1.45 -3.34
C ALA A 316 -4.79 1.93 -3.25
N PHE A 317 -5.14 2.63 -2.17
CA PHE A 317 -6.47 3.16 -1.94
C PHE A 317 -6.71 4.44 -2.76
N GLY A 318 -7.93 4.63 -3.24
CA GLY A 318 -8.35 5.85 -3.94
C GLY A 318 -9.06 5.58 -5.25
N PHE A 319 -9.13 6.63 -6.05
CA PHE A 319 -9.79 6.66 -7.36
C PHE A 319 -8.76 6.85 -8.49
N VAL A 320 -9.16 7.34 -9.65
CA VAL A 320 -8.23 7.51 -10.78
C VAL A 320 -7.34 8.74 -10.60
N MET A 321 -7.94 9.88 -10.26
CA MET A 321 -7.22 11.15 -10.08
C MET A 321 -6.89 11.41 -8.61
N LEU A 322 -7.72 10.90 -7.68
CA LEU A 322 -7.54 10.98 -6.24
C LEU A 322 -6.92 9.70 -5.69
N GLY A 323 -5.68 9.38 -6.08
CA GLY A 323 -4.89 8.26 -5.61
C GLY A 323 -5.34 6.92 -6.20
N SER A 324 -4.47 6.01 -6.34
CA SER A 324 -4.62 4.57 -6.61
C SER A 324 -3.34 4.05 -7.23
N SER A 325 -2.76 2.99 -6.73
CA SER A 325 -1.52 2.42 -7.26
C SER A 325 -1.60 2.01 -8.74
N ASP A 326 -2.79 1.60 -9.19
CA ASP A 326 -3.01 1.20 -10.59
C ASP A 326 -2.98 2.40 -11.55
N ASN A 327 -3.37 3.57 -11.07
CA ASN A 327 -3.45 4.81 -11.84
C ASN A 327 -2.45 5.88 -11.34
N SER A 328 -1.49 5.51 -10.49
CA SER A 328 -0.54 6.43 -9.85
C SER A 328 0.22 7.35 -10.82
N ARG A 329 0.29 6.97 -12.10
CA ARG A 329 0.96 7.78 -13.14
C ARG A 329 0.11 8.90 -13.71
N ILE A 330 -1.17 8.96 -13.35
CA ILE A 330 -2.11 9.99 -13.79
C ILE A 330 -2.92 10.58 -12.64
N SER A 331 -2.70 10.12 -11.41
CA SER A 331 -3.34 10.74 -10.25
C SER A 331 -2.71 12.10 -9.94
N ALA A 332 -3.56 13.08 -9.69
CA ALA A 332 -3.17 14.45 -9.42
C ALA A 332 -3.04 14.73 -7.92
N ALA A 333 -3.78 14.03 -7.09
CA ALA A 333 -3.71 14.14 -5.63
C ALA A 333 -3.87 12.76 -4.99
N ARG A 334 -3.54 12.64 -3.72
CA ARG A 334 -3.69 11.42 -2.95
C ARG A 334 -4.52 11.69 -1.71
N ILE A 335 -5.52 10.86 -1.47
CA ILE A 335 -6.36 10.95 -0.26
C ILE A 335 -5.46 10.78 0.99
N GLY A 336 -5.59 11.72 1.93
CA GLY A 336 -4.81 11.74 3.16
C GLY A 336 -3.49 12.51 3.09
N ASP A 337 -3.10 13.02 1.92
CA ASP A 337 -1.93 13.89 1.82
C ASP A 337 -2.29 15.31 2.29
N THR A 338 -1.43 15.89 3.11
CA THR A 338 -1.39 17.32 3.49
C THR A 338 -2.62 17.90 4.17
N GLY A 339 -3.52 17.09 4.66
CA GLY A 339 -4.73 17.57 5.34
C GLY A 339 -5.61 16.44 5.85
N ASP A 340 -6.65 16.82 6.55
CA ASP A 340 -7.73 15.95 6.94
C ASP A 340 -8.76 15.90 5.82
N TRP A 341 -9.14 14.69 5.42
CA TRP A 341 -9.96 14.48 4.23
C TRP A 341 -11.33 13.94 4.58
N PHE A 342 -12.33 14.42 3.85
CA PHE A 342 -13.64 13.78 3.77
C PHE A 342 -14.03 13.60 2.30
N TRP A 343 -14.48 12.42 1.91
CA TRP A 343 -14.89 12.18 0.52
C TRP A 343 -16.16 11.37 0.40
N GLY A 344 -16.84 11.58 -0.74
CA GLY A 344 -17.97 10.80 -1.20
C GLY A 344 -17.87 10.51 -2.70
N GLY A 345 -17.78 9.24 -3.08
CA GLY A 345 -17.63 8.80 -4.47
C GLY A 345 -18.73 7.86 -4.92
N LEU A 346 -19.48 8.22 -5.95
CA LEU A 346 -20.37 7.31 -6.65
C LEU A 346 -19.54 6.46 -7.60
N VAL A 347 -19.59 5.13 -7.42
CA VAL A 347 -18.87 4.15 -8.25
C VAL A 347 -19.85 3.26 -8.96
N ALA A 348 -19.76 3.17 -10.29
CA ALA A 348 -20.60 2.33 -11.14
C ALA A 348 -19.74 1.36 -11.94
N ASN A 349 -19.89 0.07 -11.72
CA ASN A 349 -19.22 -0.99 -12.44
C ASN A 349 -20.23 -1.68 -13.38
N TYR A 350 -20.03 -1.61 -14.68
CA TYR A 350 -20.93 -2.17 -15.67
C TYR A 350 -20.23 -3.23 -16.52
N ALA A 351 -20.70 -4.47 -16.44
CA ALA A 351 -20.26 -5.56 -17.30
C ALA A 351 -20.98 -5.49 -18.65
N ILE A 352 -20.40 -4.79 -19.62
CA ILE A 352 -20.99 -4.64 -20.98
C ILE A 352 -21.19 -6.02 -21.61
N ASN A 353 -20.13 -6.86 -21.55
CA ASN A 353 -20.16 -8.28 -21.89
C ASN A 353 -19.10 -9.05 -21.09
N GLU A 354 -18.86 -10.32 -21.40
CA GLU A 354 -17.91 -11.17 -20.69
C GLU A 354 -16.47 -10.66 -20.75
N SER A 355 -16.09 -9.94 -21.81
CA SER A 355 -14.74 -9.44 -22.03
C SER A 355 -14.59 -7.94 -21.79
N LEU A 356 -15.67 -7.19 -21.65
CA LEU A 356 -15.63 -5.73 -21.58
C LEU A 356 -16.37 -5.22 -20.35
N LYS A 357 -15.65 -4.50 -19.50
CA LYS A 357 -16.17 -3.88 -18.27
C LYS A 357 -15.83 -2.40 -18.25
N LEU A 358 -16.76 -1.60 -17.77
CA LEU A 358 -16.60 -0.17 -17.57
C LEU A 358 -16.81 0.16 -16.09
N THR A 359 -15.87 0.85 -15.48
CA THR A 359 -16.03 1.49 -14.18
C THR A 359 -16.08 2.98 -14.39
N GLY A 360 -17.03 3.67 -13.77
CA GLY A 360 -17.13 5.13 -13.75
C GLY A 360 -17.17 5.61 -12.32
N ASN A 361 -16.49 6.72 -12.04
CA ASN A 361 -16.47 7.36 -10.73
C ASN A 361 -16.87 8.84 -10.84
N LEU A 362 -17.67 9.31 -9.90
CA LEU A 362 -17.92 10.71 -9.64
C LEU A 362 -17.66 10.93 -8.15
N VAL A 363 -16.62 11.69 -7.83
CA VAL A 363 -16.13 11.86 -6.47
C VAL A 363 -16.12 13.33 -6.13
N TYR A 364 -16.48 13.65 -4.90
CA TYR A 364 -16.21 14.91 -4.24
C TYR A 364 -15.35 14.64 -3.02
N ALA A 365 -14.33 15.44 -2.83
CA ALA A 365 -13.49 15.44 -1.63
C ALA A 365 -13.36 16.85 -1.10
N GLU A 366 -13.35 16.97 0.21
CA GLU A 366 -13.09 18.18 0.97
C GLU A 366 -11.84 17.93 1.82
N VAL A 367 -10.98 18.89 1.90
CA VAL A 367 -9.68 18.81 2.57
C VAL A 367 -9.56 19.99 3.52
N ASP A 368 -9.36 19.70 4.78
CA ASP A 368 -8.93 20.69 5.76
C ASP A 368 -7.40 20.64 5.78
N ALA A 369 -6.81 21.50 4.95
CA ALA A 369 -5.37 21.56 4.79
C ALA A 369 -4.72 21.98 6.09
N TRP A 370 -3.66 21.29 6.51
CA TRP A 370 -2.96 21.69 7.71
C TRP A 370 -2.33 23.06 7.51
N ASP A 371 -2.53 23.92 8.48
CA ASP A 371 -1.95 25.27 8.51
C ASP A 371 -0.43 25.21 8.26
N SER A 372 0.10 26.28 7.67
CA SER A 372 1.54 26.44 7.40
C SER A 372 2.43 26.33 8.65
N GLU A 373 1.83 26.25 9.83
CA GLU A 373 2.53 26.06 11.11
C GLU A 373 2.72 24.59 11.48
N GLY A 374 2.18 23.65 10.67
CA GLY A 374 2.16 22.22 11.01
C GLY A 374 1.19 21.90 12.16
N PRO A 375 0.79 20.66 12.36
CA PRO A 375 -0.15 20.24 13.40
C PRO A 375 0.36 20.52 14.83
N ASP A 376 1.64 20.86 15.01
CA ASP A 376 2.31 21.17 16.28
C ASP A 376 2.64 22.66 16.47
N GLY A 377 2.35 23.52 15.49
CA GLY A 377 2.58 24.97 15.58
C GLY A 377 4.05 25.42 15.51
N ASP A 378 4.97 24.53 15.17
CA ASP A 378 6.41 24.77 15.25
C ASP A 378 7.08 25.27 13.95
N GLY A 379 6.31 25.70 12.95
CA GLY A 379 6.85 26.33 11.74
C GLY A 379 6.16 25.88 10.45
N PRO A 380 6.52 26.47 9.31
CA PRO A 380 5.87 26.12 8.05
C PRO A 380 6.06 24.63 7.76
N ASP A 381 4.96 23.94 7.58
CA ASP A 381 4.98 22.57 7.11
C ASP A 381 5.60 22.56 5.71
N THR A 382 6.86 22.12 5.63
CA THR A 382 7.58 22.00 4.37
C THR A 382 7.22 20.72 3.62
N ARG A 383 6.08 20.09 3.96
CA ARG A 383 5.52 18.98 3.18
C ARG A 383 5.00 19.48 1.84
N SER A 384 5.89 20.03 1.09
CA SER A 384 5.68 20.45 -0.28
C SER A 384 5.64 19.26 -1.22
N GLY A 385 4.64 18.42 -1.07
CA GLY A 385 4.20 17.53 -2.13
C GLY A 385 3.09 18.24 -2.86
N ALA A 386 3.46 18.83 -3.89
CA ALA A 386 2.72 19.42 -5.00
C ALA A 386 1.29 19.93 -4.77
N LEU A 387 0.28 19.19 -4.51
CA LEU A 387 -1.11 19.70 -4.47
C LEU A 387 -1.70 19.81 -3.10
N GLY A 388 -1.17 19.08 -2.17
CA GLY A 388 -1.85 18.88 -0.94
C GLY A 388 -1.91 20.10 -0.04
N ALA A 389 -0.86 20.89 0.04
CA ALA A 389 -0.75 22.00 1.02
C ALA A 389 -1.74 23.15 0.82
N ALA A 390 -2.50 23.16 -0.26
CA ALA A 390 -3.41 24.24 -0.56
C ALA A 390 -4.76 23.79 -1.13
N LEU A 391 -5.01 22.49 -1.23
CA LEU A 391 -6.27 21.95 -1.75
C LEU A 391 -7.36 22.08 -0.68
N ASP A 392 -8.42 22.80 -0.97
CA ASP A 392 -9.63 22.92 -0.14
C ASP A 392 -10.67 21.86 -0.52
N SER A 393 -10.92 21.72 -1.81
CA SER A 393 -11.83 20.70 -2.30
C SER A 393 -11.51 20.25 -3.71
N ALA A 394 -12.06 19.09 -4.12
CA ALA A 394 -11.92 18.62 -5.49
C ALA A 394 -13.12 17.79 -5.96
N TRP A 395 -13.42 17.90 -7.25
CA TRP A 395 -14.31 16.97 -7.96
C TRP A 395 -13.50 16.09 -8.92
N GLU A 396 -13.72 14.79 -8.85
CA GLU A 396 -13.20 13.86 -9.85
C GLU A 396 -14.34 13.27 -10.68
N LEU A 397 -14.15 13.28 -12.01
CA LEU A 397 -14.90 12.47 -12.95
C LEU A 397 -13.94 11.56 -13.69
N SER A 398 -14.10 10.24 -13.52
CA SER A 398 -13.19 9.30 -14.15
C SER A 398 -13.86 8.04 -14.65
N ALA A 399 -13.15 7.33 -15.52
CA ALA A 399 -13.58 6.05 -16.04
C ALA A 399 -12.41 5.11 -16.30
N VAL A 400 -12.66 3.81 -16.10
CA VAL A 400 -11.74 2.72 -16.43
C VAL A 400 -12.48 1.71 -17.32
N LEU A 401 -12.00 1.49 -18.52
CA LEU A 401 -12.48 0.46 -19.43
C LEU A 401 -11.49 -0.71 -19.41
N GLN A 402 -11.93 -1.87 -18.95
CA GLN A 402 -11.16 -3.12 -18.98
C GLN A 402 -11.63 -3.97 -20.16
N TYR A 403 -10.69 -4.39 -21.00
CA TYR A 403 -10.91 -5.34 -22.08
C TYR A 403 -10.05 -6.59 -21.92
N THR A 404 -10.67 -7.74 -21.68
CA THR A 404 -10.01 -9.03 -21.62
C THR A 404 -9.86 -9.59 -23.03
N ILE A 405 -8.62 -9.60 -23.54
CA ILE A 405 -8.28 -10.11 -24.88
C ILE A 405 -8.36 -11.65 -24.89
N SER A 406 -7.78 -12.25 -23.84
CA SER A 406 -7.76 -13.70 -23.64
C SER A 406 -7.52 -14.00 -22.16
N LYS A 407 -7.58 -15.27 -21.76
CA LYS A 407 -7.31 -15.64 -20.37
C LYS A 407 -5.91 -15.19 -19.95
N GLY A 408 -5.85 -14.29 -18.98
CA GLY A 408 -4.61 -13.72 -18.43
C GLY A 408 -4.05 -12.54 -19.21
N ALA A 409 -4.72 -12.05 -20.27
CA ALA A 409 -4.31 -10.87 -21.02
C ALA A 409 -5.41 -9.82 -21.03
N ASP A 410 -5.16 -8.71 -20.36
CA ASP A 410 -6.08 -7.59 -20.22
C ASP A 410 -5.47 -6.28 -20.75
N VAL A 411 -6.33 -5.40 -21.26
CA VAL A 411 -6.00 -4.01 -21.56
C VAL A 411 -6.94 -3.13 -20.76
N TYR A 412 -6.39 -2.10 -20.16
CA TYR A 412 -7.15 -1.09 -19.41
C TYR A 412 -6.93 0.27 -20.05
N PHE A 413 -8.01 1.02 -20.17
CA PHE A 413 -7.99 2.44 -20.54
C PHE A 413 -8.59 3.21 -19.37
N SER A 414 -7.76 3.98 -18.69
CA SER A 414 -8.18 4.86 -17.60
C SER A 414 -8.10 6.30 -18.08
N ALA A 415 -9.08 7.11 -17.73
CA ALA A 415 -9.03 8.54 -17.93
C ALA A 415 -9.78 9.23 -16.80
N GLY A 416 -9.31 10.38 -16.39
CA GLY A 416 -9.92 11.17 -15.35
C GLY A 416 -9.64 12.65 -15.50
N TYR A 417 -10.53 13.43 -14.93
CA TYR A 417 -10.43 14.87 -14.78
C TYR A 417 -10.65 15.21 -13.32
N LEU A 418 -9.78 16.02 -12.76
CA LEU A 418 -9.89 16.60 -11.44
C LEU A 418 -10.12 18.11 -11.58
N ALA A 419 -11.15 18.62 -10.93
CA ALA A 419 -11.40 20.04 -10.77
C ALA A 419 -11.11 20.39 -9.31
N PRO A 420 -9.97 21.00 -8.99
CA PRO A 420 -9.62 21.41 -7.64
C PRO A 420 -10.23 22.78 -7.31
N GLU A 421 -10.33 23.07 -6.04
CA GLU A 421 -10.48 24.42 -5.47
C GLU A 421 -9.36 24.58 -4.45
N PHE A 422 -8.66 25.71 -4.48
CA PHE A 422 -7.55 25.98 -3.59
C PHE A 422 -7.92 27.07 -2.56
N GLU A 423 -7.40 26.91 -1.36
CA GLU A 423 -7.59 27.90 -0.29
C GLU A 423 -6.81 29.20 -0.60
N ASP A 424 -5.66 29.08 -1.24
CA ASP A 424 -4.86 30.23 -1.67
C ASP A 424 -5.36 30.76 -3.03
N SER A 425 -5.97 31.94 -3.02
CA SER A 425 -6.48 32.62 -4.22
C SER A 425 -5.40 33.05 -5.23
N THR A 426 -4.13 32.80 -4.94
CA THR A 426 -3.02 33.06 -5.89
C THR A 426 -2.77 31.84 -6.79
N LEU A 427 -3.32 30.67 -6.45
CA LEU A 427 -3.29 29.48 -7.29
C LEU A 427 -4.47 29.49 -8.26
N GLU A 428 -4.25 29.05 -9.48
CA GLU A 428 -5.31 28.92 -10.47
C GLU A 428 -6.06 27.61 -10.25
N ASP A 429 -7.41 27.63 -10.25
CA ASP A 429 -8.28 26.45 -10.13
C ASP A 429 -8.32 25.65 -11.44
N ASP A 430 -7.22 25.56 -12.15
CA ASP A 430 -7.15 24.84 -13.39
C ASP A 430 -7.22 23.31 -13.16
N GLY A 431 -8.03 22.64 -13.96
CA GLY A 431 -8.28 21.23 -13.79
C GLY A 431 -7.14 20.36 -14.31
N ALA A 432 -6.84 19.28 -13.61
CA ALA A 432 -5.91 18.25 -14.05
C ALA A 432 -6.62 17.18 -14.91
N PHE A 433 -5.96 16.70 -15.94
CA PHE A 433 -6.44 15.61 -16.79
C PHE A 433 -5.38 14.52 -16.90
N GLY A 434 -5.79 13.27 -16.73
CA GLY A 434 -4.93 12.12 -16.93
C GLY A 434 -5.57 11.06 -17.82
N ALA A 435 -4.75 10.40 -18.62
CA ALA A 435 -5.14 9.26 -19.43
C ALA A 435 -4.06 8.18 -19.43
N LEU A 436 -4.44 6.92 -19.25
CA LEU A 436 -3.53 5.80 -19.14
C LEU A 436 -4.04 4.61 -19.93
N THR A 437 -3.14 3.98 -20.70
CA THR A 437 -3.36 2.67 -21.30
C THR A 437 -2.43 1.67 -20.63
N ARG A 438 -2.99 0.61 -20.04
CA ARG A 438 -2.23 -0.45 -19.37
C ARG A 438 -2.47 -1.78 -20.07
N PHE A 439 -1.39 -2.41 -20.50
CA PHE A 439 -1.38 -3.79 -20.96
C PHE A 439 -0.90 -4.69 -19.83
N GLU A 440 -1.64 -5.73 -19.51
CA GLU A 440 -1.30 -6.67 -18.46
C GLU A 440 -1.40 -8.11 -18.96
N LEU A 441 -0.35 -8.90 -18.68
CA LEU A 441 -0.31 -10.32 -18.95
C LEU A 441 -0.01 -11.08 -17.67
N LYS A 442 -0.84 -12.07 -17.33
CA LYS A 442 -0.64 -13.03 -16.22
C LYS A 442 -0.45 -14.42 -16.77
N PHE A 443 0.60 -15.13 -16.34
CA PHE A 443 0.98 -16.48 -16.81
C PHE A 443 1.45 -17.42 -15.69
#